data_062f95f1d303d658f94d4354c2724c67
#
_entry.id   062f95f1d303d658f94d4354c2724c67
#
_cell.length_a   1.000
_cell.length_b   1.000
_cell.length_c   1.000
_cell.angle_alpha   90.00
_cell.angle_beta   90.00
_cell.angle_gamma   90.00
#
_symmetry.space_group_name_H-M   'P 1'
#
loop_
_entity.id
_entity.type
_entity.pdbx_description
1 polymer ?
#
loop_
_entity_poly.entity_id
_entity_poly.type
_entity_poly.pdbx_seq_one_letter_code
_entity_poly.pdbx_strand_id
1 'polypeptide(L)'
;MPDPLQMRAPSKRWLALAGIIVVSTSALAWSTVRLRRTGKIEGAPASENQKAVSKKQKAEFSSSSDRVSKAELVDSDNDGIPDVIELRTYQDRDAFKRWFTAIAETQFYQLSDQWNAEQRDCAGLVRFATREALRKHDRIWFQKMGPNYETVAGDVGEFDLDHNPLGEKIFRTDFGSFAETDLRNGRFSEFADGRTLKNFNTVFVTRNRREAVAGDLLIYYQPWVQKFSYHVMVFLGPARISPNGANDWVVYHTGSSPIDKGTVKKVELSVLDHHPDPRWRPVESNKNFLGFYRLKILQ
;
A
#
# COMPACT_ATOMS: atom_id res chain seq x y z
N MET A 1 -26.98 15.13 56.82
CA MET A 1 -26.38 15.74 55.62
C MET A 1 -24.94 16.04 55.92
N PRO A 2 -23.98 15.33 55.33
CA PRO A 2 -22.62 15.80 55.27
C PRO A 2 -22.22 15.96 53.81
N ASP A 3 -21.35 16.93 53.60
CA ASP A 3 -20.78 17.57 52.41
C ASP A 3 -19.95 16.65 51.54
N PRO A 4 -19.90 16.83 50.19
CA PRO A 4 -19.07 16.01 49.29
C PRO A 4 -17.63 16.51 49.28
N LEU A 5 -16.71 15.56 49.44
CA LEU A 5 -15.26 15.69 49.43
C LEU A 5 -14.72 16.28 48.10
N GLN A 6 -14.02 17.40 48.23
CA GLN A 6 -13.16 17.98 47.21
C GLN A 6 -11.98 17.05 46.88
N MET A 7 -11.90 16.56 45.65
CA MET A 7 -10.69 15.92 45.15
C MET A 7 -9.70 16.97 44.63
N ARG A 8 -8.55 17.06 45.31
CA ARG A 8 -7.39 17.86 44.90
C ARG A 8 -6.73 17.28 43.65
N ALA A 9 -6.46 18.13 42.66
CA ALA A 9 -5.65 17.84 41.49
C ALA A 9 -4.15 17.72 41.83
N PRO A 10 -3.38 16.82 41.22
CA PRO A 10 -1.95 16.74 41.41
C PRO A 10 -1.21 17.81 40.58
N SER A 11 -0.25 18.47 41.24
CA SER A 11 0.63 19.53 40.73
C SER A 11 1.59 19.03 39.65
N LYS A 12 1.65 19.74 38.53
CA LYS A 12 2.66 19.58 37.47
C LYS A 12 4.03 20.02 37.95
N ARG A 13 5.00 19.12 38.05
CA ARG A 13 6.44 19.46 38.16
C ARG A 13 7.06 19.34 36.76
N TRP A 14 7.45 20.48 36.21
CA TRP A 14 8.27 20.59 35.01
C TRP A 14 9.73 20.36 35.41
N LEU A 15 10.39 19.37 34.80
CA LEU A 15 11.85 19.23 34.80
C LEU A 15 12.33 19.66 33.40
N ALA A 16 12.95 20.82 33.35
CA ALA A 16 13.69 21.30 32.19
C ALA A 16 15.05 20.61 32.14
N LEU A 17 15.34 19.86 31.10
CA LEU A 17 16.68 19.36 30.76
C LEU A 17 17.19 20.18 29.59
N ALA A 18 18.19 21.02 29.87
CA ALA A 18 18.98 21.73 28.88
C ALA A 18 19.95 20.77 28.20
N GLY A 19 19.77 20.50 26.92
CA GLY A 19 20.69 19.75 26.08
C GLY A 19 21.63 20.69 25.32
N ILE A 20 22.92 20.51 25.55
CA ILE A 20 24.03 21.25 24.93
C ILE A 20 24.16 20.79 23.47
N ILE A 21 24.03 21.75 22.55
CA ILE A 21 24.30 21.53 21.12
C ILE A 21 25.79 21.73 20.89
N VAL A 22 26.51 20.67 20.52
CA VAL A 22 27.87 20.73 19.98
C VAL A 22 27.78 20.73 18.47
N VAL A 23 28.06 21.88 17.85
CA VAL A 23 28.21 22.03 16.41
C VAL A 23 29.66 21.72 16.03
N SER A 24 29.91 20.60 15.39
CA SER A 24 31.19 20.28 14.76
C SER A 24 31.10 20.56 13.25
N THR A 25 31.72 21.65 12.83
CA THR A 25 31.95 22.00 11.43
C THR A 25 33.13 21.22 10.88
N SER A 26 32.91 20.27 9.99
CA SER A 26 33.93 19.63 9.18
C SER A 26 33.81 20.12 7.74
N ALA A 27 34.72 21.03 7.36
CA ALA A 27 34.92 21.45 5.99
C ALA A 27 35.72 20.37 5.26
N LEU A 28 35.15 19.74 4.24
CA LEU A 28 35.85 18.88 3.28
C LEU A 28 36.00 19.61 1.95
N ALA A 29 37.26 19.92 1.62
CA ALA A 29 37.65 20.51 0.38
C ALA A 29 37.48 19.52 -0.80
N TRP A 30 36.78 19.92 -1.83
CA TRP A 30 36.68 19.20 -3.09
C TRP A 30 37.79 19.61 -4.03
N SER A 31 38.73 18.67 -4.26
CA SER A 31 39.76 18.81 -5.31
C SER A 31 39.15 18.45 -6.66
N THR A 32 39.04 19.42 -7.54
CA THR A 32 38.66 19.23 -8.94
C THR A 32 39.87 18.76 -9.74
N VAL A 33 39.88 17.50 -10.15
CA VAL A 33 40.81 17.01 -11.16
C VAL A 33 40.16 17.16 -12.54
N ARG A 34 40.65 18.14 -13.30
CA ARG A 34 40.34 18.29 -14.73
C ARG A 34 41.26 17.36 -15.53
N LEU A 35 40.75 16.30 -16.11
CA LEU A 35 41.40 15.55 -17.17
C LEU A 35 40.92 16.06 -18.54
N ARG A 36 41.74 16.84 -19.19
CA ARG A 36 41.65 17.10 -20.63
C ARG A 36 42.12 15.86 -21.39
N ARG A 37 41.27 15.27 -22.20
CA ARG A 37 41.67 14.37 -23.29
C ARG A 37 41.01 14.85 -24.57
N THR A 38 41.83 15.52 -25.40
CA THR A 38 41.58 15.75 -26.82
C THR A 38 41.95 14.47 -27.56
N GLY A 39 40.97 13.80 -28.13
CA GLY A 39 41.17 12.70 -29.06
C GLY A 39 40.11 12.76 -30.13
N LYS A 40 40.42 13.34 -31.27
CA LYS A 40 39.62 13.38 -32.48
C LYS A 40 39.71 12.01 -33.12
N ILE A 41 38.62 11.23 -33.09
CA ILE A 41 38.50 9.99 -33.88
C ILE A 41 37.60 10.32 -35.04
N GLU A 42 38.14 10.29 -36.26
CA GLU A 42 37.40 10.39 -37.50
C GLU A 42 36.50 9.18 -37.67
N GLY A 43 35.19 9.44 -37.87
CA GLY A 43 34.19 8.39 -38.04
C GLY A 43 34.27 7.74 -39.42
N ALA A 44 34.38 6.44 -39.42
CA ALA A 44 34.12 5.64 -40.62
C ALA A 44 32.57 5.57 -40.86
N PRO A 45 32.12 5.57 -42.13
CA PRO A 45 30.68 5.55 -42.43
C PRO A 45 30.04 4.21 -42.01
N ALA A 46 29.01 4.29 -41.22
CA ALA A 46 28.21 3.12 -40.82
C ALA A 46 27.53 2.51 -42.05
N SER A 47 27.72 1.22 -42.25
CA SER A 47 27.17 0.44 -43.36
C SER A 47 25.62 0.45 -43.33
N GLU A 48 25.01 0.58 -44.49
CA GLU A 48 23.55 0.61 -44.70
C GLU A 48 22.83 -0.62 -44.11
N ASN A 49 23.52 -1.74 -43.98
CA ASN A 49 22.98 -2.98 -43.38
C ASN A 49 22.67 -2.84 -41.88
N GLN A 50 23.37 -2.04 -41.10
CA GLN A 50 23.08 -1.86 -39.68
C GLN A 50 21.78 -1.07 -39.43
N LYS A 51 21.43 -0.15 -40.32
CA LYS A 51 20.17 0.61 -40.24
C LYS A 51 18.95 -0.23 -40.57
N ALA A 52 19.05 -1.20 -41.47
CA ALA A 52 17.95 -2.09 -41.84
C ALA A 52 17.63 -3.10 -40.73
N VAL A 53 18.66 -3.67 -40.08
CA VAL A 53 18.49 -4.61 -38.95
C VAL A 53 17.88 -3.90 -37.74
N SER A 54 18.35 -2.70 -37.39
CA SER A 54 17.80 -1.92 -36.28
C SER A 54 16.33 -1.52 -36.51
N LYS A 55 15.94 -1.21 -37.75
CA LYS A 55 14.57 -0.83 -38.09
C LYS A 55 13.60 -2.04 -38.03
N LYS A 56 14.09 -3.23 -38.45
CA LYS A 56 13.32 -4.48 -38.39
C LYS A 56 13.12 -4.96 -36.96
N GLN A 57 14.14 -4.92 -36.11
CA GLN A 57 14.03 -5.24 -34.69
C GLN A 57 13.10 -4.29 -33.93
N LYS A 58 13.14 -2.99 -34.26
CA LYS A 58 12.25 -2.00 -33.63
C LYS A 58 10.79 -2.19 -34.06
N ALA A 59 10.54 -2.60 -35.31
CA ALA A 59 9.19 -2.90 -35.81
C ALA A 59 8.63 -4.20 -35.23
N GLU A 60 9.46 -5.24 -35.07
CA GLU A 60 9.06 -6.51 -34.45
C GLU A 60 8.79 -6.36 -32.96
N PHE A 61 9.59 -5.55 -32.23
CA PHE A 61 9.37 -5.25 -30.82
C PHE A 61 8.08 -4.43 -30.60
N SER A 62 7.81 -3.42 -31.44
CA SER A 62 6.56 -2.65 -31.39
C SER A 62 5.33 -3.52 -31.69
N SER A 63 5.43 -4.43 -32.67
CA SER A 63 4.29 -5.30 -33.05
C SER A 63 4.02 -6.40 -32.02
N SER A 64 5.02 -6.85 -31.28
CA SER A 64 4.82 -7.81 -30.18
C SER A 64 4.19 -7.15 -28.94
N SER A 65 4.62 -5.93 -28.60
CA SER A 65 4.03 -5.14 -27.53
C SER A 65 2.54 -4.86 -27.75
N ASP A 66 2.16 -4.45 -28.97
CA ASP A 66 0.76 -4.16 -29.32
C ASP A 66 -0.13 -5.41 -29.37
N ARG A 67 0.45 -6.61 -29.64
CA ARG A 67 -0.31 -7.85 -29.62
C ARG A 67 -0.54 -8.39 -28.21
N VAL A 68 0.41 -8.25 -27.33
CA VAL A 68 0.30 -8.65 -25.91
C VAL A 68 -0.75 -7.79 -25.23
N SER A 69 -0.77 -6.47 -25.47
CA SER A 69 -1.71 -5.55 -24.81
C SER A 69 -3.19 -5.78 -25.14
N LYS A 70 -3.52 -6.36 -26.28
CA LYS A 70 -4.92 -6.54 -26.70
C LYS A 70 -5.55 -7.86 -26.26
N ALA A 71 -4.75 -8.89 -25.99
CA ALA A 71 -5.24 -10.20 -25.54
C ALA A 71 -5.48 -10.31 -24.03
N GLU A 72 -4.97 -9.36 -23.25
CA GLU A 72 -4.90 -9.42 -21.77
C GLU A 72 -5.98 -8.60 -21.06
N LEU A 73 -6.78 -7.81 -21.76
CA LEU A 73 -7.85 -6.99 -21.21
C LEU A 73 -9.19 -7.75 -21.12
N VAL A 74 -9.12 -9.00 -20.72
CA VAL A 74 -10.28 -9.86 -20.48
C VAL A 74 -10.56 -9.90 -18.99
N ASP A 75 -11.82 -10.01 -18.61
CA ASP A 75 -12.33 -10.30 -17.28
C ASP A 75 -13.02 -11.65 -17.37
N SER A 76 -12.25 -12.73 -17.17
CA SER A 76 -12.70 -14.10 -17.48
C SER A 76 -13.68 -14.65 -16.45
N ASP A 77 -13.65 -14.17 -15.22
CA ASP A 77 -14.53 -14.55 -14.12
C ASP A 77 -15.69 -13.57 -13.89
N ASN A 78 -15.73 -12.46 -14.64
CA ASN A 78 -16.74 -11.40 -14.57
C ASN A 78 -16.84 -10.72 -13.23
N ASP A 79 -15.75 -10.61 -12.49
CA ASP A 79 -15.71 -9.96 -11.19
C ASP A 79 -15.54 -8.43 -11.30
N GLY A 80 -15.30 -7.94 -12.51
CA GLY A 80 -15.13 -6.54 -12.86
C GLY A 80 -13.67 -6.08 -12.85
N ILE A 81 -12.72 -6.96 -12.53
CA ILE A 81 -11.29 -6.70 -12.55
C ILE A 81 -10.70 -7.42 -13.78
N PRO A 82 -9.95 -6.76 -14.67
CA PRO A 82 -9.37 -7.47 -15.81
C PRO A 82 -8.23 -8.39 -15.36
N ASP A 83 -8.17 -9.58 -15.98
CA ASP A 83 -7.20 -10.65 -15.70
C ASP A 83 -5.75 -10.17 -15.62
N VAL A 84 -5.40 -9.12 -16.39
CA VAL A 84 -4.04 -8.57 -16.46
C VAL A 84 -3.58 -7.91 -15.13
N ILE A 85 -4.50 -7.57 -14.25
CA ILE A 85 -4.15 -7.02 -12.92
C ILE A 85 -4.40 -8.00 -11.78
N GLU A 86 -4.81 -9.22 -12.09
CA GLU A 86 -4.96 -10.28 -11.12
C GLU A 86 -3.67 -11.08 -10.96
N LEU A 87 -3.39 -11.45 -9.73
CA LEU A 87 -2.22 -12.26 -9.38
C LEU A 87 -2.59 -13.74 -9.40
N ARG A 88 -2.42 -14.39 -10.56
CA ARG A 88 -2.89 -15.75 -10.78
C ARG A 88 -1.98 -16.84 -10.20
N THR A 89 -0.68 -16.57 -10.07
CA THR A 89 0.24 -17.54 -9.50
C THR A 89 0.25 -17.48 -7.96
N TYR A 90 0.52 -18.63 -7.33
CA TYR A 90 0.70 -18.68 -5.89
C TYR A 90 1.89 -17.80 -5.44
N GLN A 91 2.97 -17.79 -6.22
CA GLN A 91 4.18 -17.03 -5.94
C GLN A 91 3.89 -15.53 -5.89
N ASP A 92 3.15 -15.02 -6.88
CA ASP A 92 2.81 -13.59 -6.94
C ASP A 92 1.84 -13.18 -5.84
N ARG A 93 0.85 -14.02 -5.54
CA ARG A 93 -0.05 -13.78 -4.40
C ARG A 93 0.69 -13.78 -3.06
N ASP A 94 1.65 -14.69 -2.86
CA ASP A 94 2.47 -14.71 -1.64
C ASP A 94 3.42 -13.50 -1.57
N ALA A 95 4.12 -13.18 -2.66
CA ALA A 95 4.99 -12.01 -2.76
C ALA A 95 4.22 -10.72 -2.46
N PHE A 96 3.06 -10.52 -3.11
CA PHE A 96 2.19 -9.37 -2.86
C PHE A 96 1.78 -9.27 -1.39
N LYS A 97 1.27 -10.35 -0.79
CA LYS A 97 0.83 -10.34 0.62
C LYS A 97 1.97 -9.98 1.58
N ARG A 98 3.17 -10.50 1.33
CA ARG A 98 4.34 -10.17 2.15
C ARG A 98 4.73 -8.70 2.02
N TRP A 99 4.79 -8.16 0.81
CA TRP A 99 5.07 -6.74 0.59
C TRP A 99 3.96 -5.86 1.14
N PHE A 100 2.71 -6.16 0.83
CA PHE A 100 1.55 -5.40 1.29
C PHE A 100 1.50 -5.27 2.82
N THR A 101 1.66 -6.38 3.53
CA THR A 101 1.65 -6.37 4.99
C THR A 101 2.87 -5.68 5.58
N ALA A 102 4.08 -5.90 5.02
CA ALA A 102 5.31 -5.26 5.48
C ALA A 102 5.26 -3.74 5.29
N ILE A 103 4.77 -3.27 4.12
CA ILE A 103 4.64 -1.84 3.83
C ILE A 103 3.62 -1.19 4.77
N ALA A 104 2.45 -1.83 4.95
CA ALA A 104 1.42 -1.33 5.85
C ALA A 104 1.92 -1.28 7.31
N GLU A 105 2.60 -2.34 7.78
CA GLU A 105 3.16 -2.41 9.13
C GLU A 105 4.22 -1.34 9.39
N THR A 106 5.09 -1.10 8.40
CA THR A 106 6.18 -0.11 8.51
C THR A 106 5.64 1.30 8.75
N GLN A 107 4.44 1.64 8.23
CA GLN A 107 3.82 2.94 8.47
C GLN A 107 3.52 3.23 9.95
N PHE A 108 3.41 2.22 10.79
CA PHE A 108 3.26 2.40 12.23
C PHE A 108 4.56 2.90 12.87
N TYR A 109 5.71 2.43 12.40
CA TYR A 109 7.02 2.83 12.95
C TYR A 109 7.51 4.14 12.35
N GLN A 110 7.29 4.32 11.04
CA GLN A 110 7.66 5.52 10.32
C GLN A 110 6.74 5.71 9.11
N LEU A 111 6.07 6.85 9.05
CA LEU A 111 5.30 7.24 7.88
C LEU A 111 6.25 7.52 6.72
N SER A 112 5.98 6.90 5.58
CA SER A 112 6.73 7.17 4.35
C SER A 112 6.38 8.55 3.80
N ASP A 113 7.39 9.29 3.33
CA ASP A 113 7.20 10.54 2.59
C ASP A 113 6.56 10.31 1.21
N GLN A 114 6.61 9.06 0.71
CA GLN A 114 5.94 8.67 -0.53
C GLN A 114 4.41 8.52 -0.34
N TRP A 115 3.94 8.37 0.88
CA TRP A 115 2.51 8.34 1.16
C TRP A 115 1.97 9.78 1.22
N ASN A 116 1.19 10.16 0.22
CA ASN A 116 0.60 11.50 0.12
C ASN A 116 -0.16 11.87 1.40
N ALA A 117 0.23 12.96 2.03
CA ALA A 117 -0.31 13.43 3.32
C ALA A 117 -1.82 13.68 3.28
N GLU A 118 -2.38 14.15 2.14
CA GLU A 118 -3.80 14.41 1.95
C GLU A 118 -4.64 13.12 1.82
N GLN A 119 -3.97 11.99 1.63
CA GLN A 119 -4.60 10.67 1.48
C GLN A 119 -4.33 9.74 2.68
N ARG A 120 -3.82 10.28 3.80
CA ARG A 120 -3.54 9.51 5.01
C ARG A 120 -4.83 9.28 5.79
N ASP A 121 -5.52 8.21 5.43
CA ASP A 121 -6.70 7.67 6.13
C ASP A 121 -6.66 6.14 6.13
N CYS A 122 -7.68 5.48 6.68
CA CYS A 122 -7.72 4.01 6.78
C CYS A 122 -7.71 3.33 5.41
N ALA A 123 -8.45 3.84 4.44
CA ALA A 123 -8.45 3.34 3.07
C ALA A 123 -7.16 3.75 2.32
N GLY A 124 -6.61 4.92 2.64
CA GLY A 124 -5.34 5.40 2.12
C GLY A 124 -4.16 4.52 2.46
N LEU A 125 -4.15 3.93 3.67
CA LEU A 125 -3.15 2.93 4.05
C LEU A 125 -3.22 1.72 3.11
N VAL A 126 -4.43 1.21 2.86
CA VAL A 126 -4.63 0.08 1.94
C VAL A 126 -4.19 0.44 0.52
N ARG A 127 -4.62 1.60 0.00
CA ARG A 127 -4.24 2.06 -1.35
C ARG A 127 -2.74 2.21 -1.51
N PHE A 128 -2.09 2.85 -0.54
CA PHE A 128 -0.64 3.04 -0.54
C PHE A 128 0.08 1.69 -0.52
N ALA A 129 -0.25 0.84 0.46
CA ALA A 129 0.41 -0.47 0.58
C ALA A 129 0.17 -1.37 -0.64
N THR A 130 -1.03 -1.33 -1.25
CA THR A 130 -1.35 -2.09 -2.47
C THR A 130 -0.47 -1.63 -3.64
N ARG A 131 -0.40 -0.33 -3.91
CA ARG A 131 0.42 0.19 -5.01
C ARG A 131 1.90 -0.10 -4.82
N GLU A 132 2.41 0.19 -3.63
CA GLU A 132 3.83 -0.06 -3.36
C GLU A 132 4.19 -1.56 -3.42
N ALA A 133 3.29 -2.46 -3.01
CA ALA A 133 3.50 -3.92 -3.11
C ALA A 133 3.55 -4.44 -4.56
N LEU A 134 2.96 -3.71 -5.50
CA LEU A 134 2.94 -4.04 -6.93
C LEU A 134 4.08 -3.39 -7.74
N ARG A 135 4.92 -2.56 -7.10
CA ARG A 135 6.10 -1.98 -7.75
C ARG A 135 7.27 -2.94 -7.75
N LYS A 136 8.28 -2.63 -8.55
CA LYS A 136 9.59 -3.28 -8.46
C LYS A 136 10.36 -2.73 -7.26
N HIS A 137 10.79 -3.63 -6.39
CA HIS A 137 11.54 -3.30 -5.17
C HIS A 137 13.05 -3.28 -5.45
N ASP A 138 13.44 -2.41 -6.38
CA ASP A 138 14.84 -2.19 -6.73
C ASP A 138 15.53 -1.18 -5.80
N ARG A 139 16.80 -0.92 -6.07
CA ARG A 139 17.59 0.06 -5.29
C ARG A 139 16.95 1.45 -5.27
N ILE A 140 16.29 1.87 -6.36
CA ILE A 140 15.66 3.19 -6.45
C ILE A 140 14.45 3.25 -5.53
N TRP A 141 13.64 2.18 -5.52
CA TRP A 141 12.50 2.05 -4.61
C TRP A 141 12.94 2.10 -3.14
N PHE A 142 13.95 1.32 -2.74
CA PHE A 142 14.48 1.35 -1.38
C PHE A 142 15.02 2.73 -0.97
N GLN A 143 15.69 3.44 -1.88
CA GLN A 143 16.15 4.80 -1.63
C GLN A 143 14.99 5.78 -1.37
N LYS A 144 13.88 5.65 -2.09
CA LYS A 144 12.69 6.49 -1.92
C LYS A 144 11.91 6.14 -0.65
N MET A 145 11.75 4.86 -0.37
CA MET A 145 10.98 4.40 0.77
C MET A 145 11.69 4.61 2.11
N GLY A 146 13.02 4.58 2.11
CA GLY A 146 13.84 4.83 3.29
C GLY A 146 14.37 3.57 3.99
N PRO A 147 15.18 3.74 5.06
CA PRO A 147 16.00 2.68 5.64
C PRO A 147 15.23 1.61 6.44
N ASN A 148 13.95 1.83 6.72
CA ASN A 148 13.12 0.89 7.49
C ASN A 148 12.52 -0.23 6.64
N TYR A 149 12.82 -0.24 5.35
CA TYR A 149 12.40 -1.28 4.43
C TYR A 149 13.54 -2.24 4.11
N GLU A 150 13.22 -3.52 4.13
CA GLU A 150 14.11 -4.60 3.73
C GLU A 150 13.40 -5.53 2.76
N THR A 151 14.14 -6.35 2.02
CA THR A 151 13.56 -7.32 1.11
C THR A 151 12.83 -8.41 1.90
N VAL A 152 11.52 -8.51 1.73
CA VAL A 152 10.65 -9.49 2.42
C VAL A 152 10.21 -10.63 1.51
N ALA A 153 10.25 -10.41 0.18
CA ALA A 153 9.90 -11.38 -0.86
C ALA A 153 10.56 -10.98 -2.19
N GLY A 154 10.42 -11.80 -3.23
CA GLY A 154 10.63 -11.37 -4.62
C GLY A 154 9.57 -10.36 -5.05
N ASP A 155 9.78 -9.73 -6.20
CA ASP A 155 8.77 -8.90 -6.83
C ASP A 155 7.60 -9.75 -7.35
N VAL A 156 6.45 -9.13 -7.51
CA VAL A 156 5.34 -9.70 -8.25
C VAL A 156 5.74 -9.80 -9.72
N GLY A 157 5.73 -11.01 -10.28
CA GLY A 157 6.25 -11.28 -11.62
C GLY A 157 5.25 -10.99 -12.74
N GLU A 158 3.97 -11.28 -12.50
CA GLU A 158 2.91 -11.14 -13.52
C GLU A 158 2.39 -9.71 -13.66
N PHE A 159 2.59 -8.86 -12.67
CA PHE A 159 2.07 -7.49 -12.67
C PHE A 159 3.18 -6.48 -12.39
N ASP A 160 3.22 -5.42 -13.21
CA ASP A 160 4.09 -4.26 -13.00
C ASP A 160 3.24 -2.99 -13.00
N LEU A 161 3.14 -2.34 -11.84
CA LEU A 161 2.33 -1.13 -11.69
C LEU A 161 2.74 -0.02 -12.65
N ASP A 162 4.01 0.09 -12.96
CA ASP A 162 4.55 1.16 -13.80
C ASP A 162 4.32 0.91 -15.31
N HIS A 163 3.99 -0.34 -15.71
CA HIS A 163 3.85 -0.73 -17.12
C HIS A 163 2.50 -1.37 -17.48
N ASN A 164 1.53 -1.42 -16.55
CA ASN A 164 0.22 -1.97 -16.82
C ASN A 164 -0.72 -0.93 -17.49
N PRO A 165 -1.81 -1.37 -18.15
CA PRO A 165 -2.72 -0.48 -18.87
C PRO A 165 -3.53 0.47 -17.98
N LEU A 166 -3.66 0.19 -16.68
CA LEU A 166 -4.36 1.03 -15.71
C LEU A 166 -3.43 2.07 -15.03
N GLY A 167 -2.11 1.88 -15.09
CA GLY A 167 -1.16 2.68 -14.31
C GLY A 167 -1.49 2.62 -12.82
N GLU A 168 -1.53 3.77 -12.17
CA GLU A 168 -1.90 3.91 -10.74
C GLU A 168 -3.41 3.71 -10.47
N LYS A 169 -4.27 3.65 -11.50
CA LYS A 169 -5.74 3.60 -11.38
C LYS A 169 -6.26 2.18 -11.24
N ILE A 170 -5.74 1.44 -10.30
CA ILE A 170 -6.02 0.01 -10.11
C ILE A 170 -7.29 -0.30 -9.30
N PHE A 171 -7.95 0.71 -8.74
CA PHE A 171 -9.14 0.51 -7.92
C PHE A 171 -10.42 0.75 -8.71
N ARG A 172 -11.28 -0.26 -8.79
CA ARG A 172 -12.58 -0.15 -9.40
C ARG A 172 -13.53 0.71 -8.56
N THR A 173 -14.37 1.51 -9.22
CA THR A 173 -15.24 2.51 -8.58
C THR A 173 -16.73 2.20 -8.71
N ASP A 174 -17.11 1.20 -9.51
CA ASP A 174 -18.51 0.89 -9.84
C ASP A 174 -18.71 -0.61 -10.08
N PHE A 175 -19.95 -1.08 -10.04
CA PHE A 175 -20.35 -2.45 -10.33
C PHE A 175 -20.38 -2.74 -11.84
N GLY A 176 -20.32 -4.02 -12.18
CA GLY A 176 -20.50 -4.56 -13.52
C GLY A 176 -19.26 -5.29 -14.01
N SER A 177 -19.41 -6.09 -15.09
CA SER A 177 -18.31 -6.72 -15.77
C SER A 177 -17.36 -5.68 -16.36
N PHE A 178 -16.10 -6.02 -16.49
CA PHE A 178 -15.10 -5.14 -17.10
C PHE A 178 -15.42 -4.95 -18.61
N ALA A 179 -15.22 -3.74 -19.06
CA ALA A 179 -15.20 -3.39 -20.47
C ALA A 179 -13.96 -2.53 -20.76
N GLU A 180 -13.35 -2.67 -21.94
CA GLU A 180 -12.14 -1.90 -22.32
C GLU A 180 -12.33 -0.38 -22.18
N THR A 181 -13.57 0.11 -22.35
CA THR A 181 -13.92 1.51 -22.11
C THR A 181 -13.74 1.96 -20.68
N ASP A 182 -13.74 1.02 -19.71
CA ASP A 182 -13.63 1.31 -18.28
C ASP A 182 -12.27 1.90 -17.91
N LEU A 183 -11.24 1.64 -18.70
CA LEU A 183 -9.93 2.27 -18.56
C LEU A 183 -9.96 3.79 -18.74
N ARG A 184 -10.99 4.33 -19.42
CA ARG A 184 -11.06 5.75 -19.82
C ARG A 184 -12.28 6.50 -19.27
N ASN A 185 -13.30 5.78 -18.80
CA ASN A 185 -14.56 6.39 -18.36
C ASN A 185 -14.64 6.66 -16.84
N GLY A 186 -13.54 6.47 -16.10
CA GLY A 186 -13.45 6.73 -14.65
C GLY A 186 -13.91 5.58 -13.77
N ARG A 187 -14.18 4.40 -14.34
CA ARG A 187 -14.52 3.20 -13.56
C ARG A 187 -13.32 2.59 -12.83
N PHE A 188 -12.11 3.04 -13.16
CA PHE A 188 -10.89 2.79 -12.40
C PHE A 188 -10.28 4.10 -11.92
N SER A 189 -9.75 4.10 -10.70
CA SER A 189 -9.22 5.29 -10.03
C SER A 189 -8.01 4.93 -9.18
N GLU A 190 -7.17 5.93 -8.94
CA GLU A 190 -6.14 5.89 -7.90
C GLU A 190 -6.74 5.97 -6.49
N PHE A 191 -7.95 6.51 -6.39
CA PHE A 191 -8.66 6.73 -5.14
C PHE A 191 -9.80 5.72 -4.96
N ALA A 192 -9.84 5.12 -3.77
CA ALA A 192 -10.94 4.29 -3.29
C ALA A 192 -11.09 4.54 -1.78
N ASP A 193 -12.25 5.00 -1.34
CA ASP A 193 -12.59 5.07 0.08
C ASP A 193 -12.94 3.68 0.64
N GLY A 194 -13.20 3.58 1.93
CA GLY A 194 -13.52 2.30 2.56
C GLY A 194 -14.76 1.60 1.97
N ARG A 195 -15.76 2.37 1.50
CA ARG A 195 -16.94 1.83 0.81
C ARG A 195 -16.60 1.27 -0.56
N THR A 196 -15.82 2.00 -1.33
CA THR A 196 -15.34 1.62 -2.66
C THR A 196 -14.46 0.38 -2.59
N LEU A 197 -13.52 0.32 -1.63
CA LEU A 197 -12.71 -0.87 -1.39
C LEU A 197 -13.60 -2.07 -1.09
N LYS A 198 -14.50 -1.95 -0.12
CA LYS A 198 -15.39 -3.04 0.30
C LYS A 198 -16.29 -3.54 -0.84
N ASN A 199 -16.88 -2.63 -1.62
CA ASN A 199 -17.92 -3.02 -2.57
C ASN A 199 -17.37 -3.52 -3.92
N PHE A 200 -16.24 -2.96 -4.38
CA PHE A 200 -15.77 -3.18 -5.75
C PHE A 200 -14.40 -3.85 -5.85
N ASN A 201 -13.59 -3.77 -4.77
CA ASN A 201 -12.19 -4.21 -4.81
C ASN A 201 -11.88 -5.36 -3.86
N THR A 202 -12.88 -5.84 -3.14
CA THR A 202 -12.70 -6.96 -2.22
C THR A 202 -13.85 -7.95 -2.30
N VAL A 203 -13.57 -9.18 -1.90
CA VAL A 203 -14.56 -10.24 -1.68
C VAL A 203 -14.62 -10.58 -0.20
N PHE A 204 -15.81 -10.93 0.28
CA PHE A 204 -15.99 -11.43 1.63
C PHE A 204 -15.32 -12.80 1.78
N VAL A 205 -14.54 -12.97 2.84
CA VAL A 205 -13.90 -14.25 3.17
C VAL A 205 -14.64 -14.92 4.32
N THR A 206 -14.67 -14.27 5.48
CA THR A 206 -15.20 -14.88 6.70
C THR A 206 -15.43 -13.81 7.78
N ARG A 207 -16.15 -14.20 8.84
CA ARG A 207 -16.14 -13.45 10.11
C ARG A 207 -15.32 -14.14 11.21
N ASN A 208 -14.83 -15.34 10.92
CA ASN A 208 -14.02 -16.13 11.83
C ASN A 208 -12.52 -15.85 11.57
N ARG A 209 -11.83 -15.28 12.56
CA ARG A 209 -10.38 -14.94 12.44
C ARG A 209 -9.50 -16.13 12.08
N ARG A 210 -9.89 -17.36 12.43
CA ARG A 210 -9.08 -18.56 12.15
C ARG A 210 -8.98 -18.90 10.68
N GLU A 211 -9.87 -18.36 9.87
CA GLU A 211 -9.92 -18.55 8.41
C GLU A 211 -9.27 -17.35 7.66
N ALA A 212 -9.01 -16.24 8.37
CA ALA A 212 -8.36 -15.09 7.81
C ALA A 212 -6.85 -15.35 7.64
N VAL A 213 -6.26 -14.78 6.60
CA VAL A 213 -4.83 -14.85 6.34
C VAL A 213 -4.22 -13.45 6.24
N ALA A 214 -2.91 -13.36 6.45
CA ALA A 214 -2.18 -12.11 6.32
C ALA A 214 -2.47 -11.45 4.96
N GLY A 215 -2.77 -10.14 4.97
CA GLY A 215 -3.20 -9.38 3.81
C GLY A 215 -4.71 -9.26 3.64
N ASP A 216 -5.53 -10.00 4.37
CA ASP A 216 -6.97 -9.77 4.43
C ASP A 216 -7.26 -8.45 5.17
N LEU A 217 -8.42 -7.85 4.89
CA LEU A 217 -8.85 -6.58 5.46
C LEU A 217 -9.99 -6.81 6.44
N LEU A 218 -9.89 -6.27 7.67
CA LEU A 218 -11.03 -6.16 8.57
C LEU A 218 -11.85 -4.94 8.16
N ILE A 219 -13.13 -5.14 7.90
CA ILE A 219 -14.01 -4.05 7.49
C ILE A 219 -15.11 -3.85 8.53
N TYR A 220 -15.28 -2.58 8.92
CA TYR A 220 -16.33 -2.14 9.84
C TYR A 220 -17.27 -1.15 9.17
N TYR A 221 -18.56 -1.22 9.51
CA TYR A 221 -19.55 -0.24 9.13
C TYR A 221 -19.95 0.61 10.35
N GLN A 222 -19.86 1.93 10.17
CA GLN A 222 -20.08 2.94 11.21
C GLN A 222 -21.27 3.84 10.82
N PRO A 223 -22.52 3.41 11.03
CA PRO A 223 -23.69 4.18 10.59
C PRO A 223 -23.84 5.55 11.27
N TRP A 224 -23.14 5.78 12.37
CA TRP A 224 -23.10 7.06 13.07
C TRP A 224 -22.12 8.08 12.44
N VAL A 225 -21.28 7.67 11.50
CA VAL A 225 -20.37 8.54 10.76
C VAL A 225 -21.02 8.92 9.43
N GLN A 226 -21.31 10.22 9.23
CA GLN A 226 -22.08 10.65 8.08
C GLN A 226 -21.33 10.55 6.76
N LYS A 227 -20.03 10.86 6.72
CA LYS A 227 -19.31 11.01 5.45
C LYS A 227 -18.51 9.75 5.04
N PHE A 228 -17.82 9.11 5.95
CA PHE A 228 -16.99 7.93 5.66
C PHE A 228 -17.38 6.80 6.63
N SER A 229 -18.49 6.15 6.32
CA SER A 229 -19.13 5.17 7.21
C SER A 229 -18.38 3.83 7.28
N TYR A 230 -17.34 3.63 6.50
CA TYR A 230 -16.56 2.40 6.49
C TYR A 230 -15.17 2.65 7.08
N HIS A 231 -14.73 1.72 7.91
CA HIS A 231 -13.36 1.70 8.42
C HIS A 231 -12.70 0.39 8.03
N VAL A 232 -11.42 0.49 7.66
CA VAL A 232 -10.65 -0.64 7.14
C VAL A 232 -9.36 -0.77 7.94
N MET A 233 -9.03 -2.01 8.34
CA MET A 233 -7.76 -2.37 8.97
C MET A 233 -7.09 -3.48 8.17
N VAL A 234 -5.77 -3.51 8.11
CA VAL A 234 -5.00 -4.57 7.45
C VAL A 234 -4.67 -5.66 8.48
N PHE A 235 -5.05 -6.89 8.20
CA PHE A 235 -4.66 -8.05 8.99
C PHE A 235 -3.25 -8.48 8.63
N LEU A 236 -2.35 -8.44 9.59
CA LEU A 236 -0.95 -8.79 9.40
C LEU A 236 -0.68 -10.29 9.64
N GLY A 237 -1.60 -10.99 10.33
CA GLY A 237 -1.29 -12.29 10.93
C GLY A 237 -0.19 -12.13 11.98
N PRO A 238 0.75 -13.09 12.10
CA PRO A 238 1.96 -12.91 12.88
C PRO A 238 2.78 -11.76 12.30
N ALA A 239 2.83 -10.63 13.01
CA ALA A 239 3.52 -9.44 12.54
C ALA A 239 5.02 -9.69 12.39
N ARG A 240 5.63 -9.12 11.35
CA ARG A 240 7.06 -9.21 11.07
C ARG A 240 7.92 -8.62 12.18
N ILE A 241 7.46 -7.51 12.74
CA ILE A 241 8.11 -6.82 13.86
C ILE A 241 7.24 -7.03 15.11
N SER A 242 7.41 -8.15 15.78
CA SER A 242 6.68 -8.48 17.01
C SER A 242 7.62 -9.02 18.08
N PRO A 243 7.52 -8.51 19.32
CA PRO A 243 8.27 -9.08 20.43
C PRO A 243 7.83 -10.50 20.81
N ASN A 244 6.61 -10.92 20.47
CA ASN A 244 5.98 -12.18 20.92
C ASN A 244 5.54 -13.10 19.78
N GLY A 245 6.15 -13.03 18.62
CA GLY A 245 6.17 -13.95 17.46
C GLY A 245 4.92 -14.73 17.02
N ALA A 246 3.96 -15.01 17.88
CA ALA A 246 2.85 -15.93 17.63
C ALA A 246 1.46 -15.26 17.62
N ASN A 247 1.36 -13.97 17.93
CA ASN A 247 0.08 -13.28 18.03
C ASN A 247 -0.31 -12.66 16.68
N ASP A 248 -1.60 -12.67 16.40
CA ASP A 248 -2.16 -11.97 15.24
C ASP A 248 -2.25 -10.47 15.50
N TRP A 249 -1.83 -9.70 14.51
CA TRP A 249 -1.80 -8.25 14.57
C TRP A 249 -2.64 -7.62 13.47
N VAL A 250 -3.05 -6.39 13.71
CA VAL A 250 -3.66 -5.52 12.70
C VAL A 250 -2.98 -4.16 12.72
N VAL A 251 -2.95 -3.52 11.56
CA VAL A 251 -2.50 -2.14 11.40
C VAL A 251 -3.59 -1.33 10.69
N TYR A 252 -3.79 -0.09 11.14
CA TYR A 252 -4.79 0.80 10.56
C TYR A 252 -4.45 2.27 10.84
N HIS A 253 -4.95 3.16 10.01
CA HIS A 253 -4.96 4.59 10.30
C HIS A 253 -6.28 4.96 10.97
N THR A 254 -6.24 5.78 12.02
CA THR A 254 -7.43 6.12 12.82
C THR A 254 -8.48 6.96 12.07
N GLY A 255 -8.16 7.38 10.85
CA GLY A 255 -8.94 8.34 10.09
C GLY A 255 -8.39 9.75 10.26
N SER A 256 -8.81 10.66 9.38
CA SER A 256 -8.43 12.07 9.42
C SER A 256 -9.66 12.97 9.46
N SER A 257 -9.52 14.11 10.09
CA SER A 257 -10.51 15.19 10.12
C SER A 257 -9.81 16.53 9.90
N PRO A 258 -10.53 17.62 9.66
CA PRO A 258 -9.90 18.96 9.53
C PRO A 258 -9.07 19.41 10.73
N ILE A 259 -9.37 18.86 11.91
CA ILE A 259 -8.72 19.25 13.17
C ILE A 259 -7.78 18.16 13.74
N ASP A 260 -7.85 16.94 13.20
CA ASP A 260 -7.01 15.80 13.61
C ASP A 260 -6.60 14.98 12.38
N LYS A 261 -5.30 14.97 12.12
CA LYS A 261 -4.75 14.19 10.98
C LYS A 261 -4.80 12.68 11.21
N GLY A 262 -5.16 12.23 12.42
CA GLY A 262 -5.11 10.84 12.79
C GLY A 262 -3.69 10.29 12.92
N THR A 263 -3.61 8.99 13.17
CA THR A 263 -2.32 8.28 13.31
C THR A 263 -2.46 6.82 12.90
N VAL A 264 -1.35 6.20 12.53
CA VAL A 264 -1.29 4.75 12.33
C VAL A 264 -1.20 4.06 13.68
N LYS A 265 -2.00 3.03 13.87
CA LYS A 265 -1.99 2.13 15.03
C LYS A 265 -1.65 0.72 14.57
N LYS A 266 -0.90 0.01 15.41
CA LYS A 266 -0.65 -1.43 15.30
C LYS A 266 -1.02 -2.06 16.63
N VAL A 267 -1.94 -3.00 16.62
CA VAL A 267 -2.47 -3.63 17.83
C VAL A 267 -2.62 -5.12 17.64
N GLU A 268 -2.46 -5.89 18.72
CA GLU A 268 -2.81 -7.30 18.70
C GLU A 268 -4.31 -7.47 18.50
N LEU A 269 -4.71 -8.43 17.69
CA LEU A 269 -6.13 -8.69 17.41
C LEU A 269 -6.89 -9.06 18.68
N SER A 270 -6.23 -9.76 19.62
CA SER A 270 -6.76 -10.09 20.95
C SER A 270 -7.10 -8.86 21.79
N VAL A 271 -6.37 -7.76 21.61
CA VAL A 271 -6.68 -6.49 22.31
C VAL A 271 -7.96 -5.87 21.77
N LEU A 272 -8.22 -5.99 20.47
CA LEU A 272 -9.47 -5.52 19.87
C LEU A 272 -10.69 -6.32 20.36
N ASP A 273 -10.54 -7.58 20.73
CA ASP A 273 -11.65 -8.38 21.31
C ASP A 273 -12.21 -7.76 22.60
N HIS A 274 -11.36 -7.04 23.31
CA HIS A 274 -11.67 -6.38 24.57
C HIS A 274 -11.77 -4.86 24.42
N HIS A 275 -11.86 -4.36 23.18
CA HIS A 275 -11.99 -2.92 22.95
C HIS A 275 -13.13 -2.35 23.79
N PRO A 276 -12.92 -1.22 24.51
CA PRO A 276 -13.95 -0.66 25.43
C PRO A 276 -15.25 -0.32 24.72
N ASP A 277 -15.19 0.17 23.49
CA ASP A 277 -16.36 0.28 22.63
C ASP A 277 -16.58 -1.04 21.86
N PRO A 278 -17.67 -1.79 22.15
CA PRO A 278 -17.93 -3.10 21.55
C PRO A 278 -18.14 -3.04 20.04
N ARG A 279 -18.43 -1.86 19.47
CA ARG A 279 -18.57 -1.66 18.01
C ARG A 279 -17.26 -1.91 17.23
N TRP A 280 -16.13 -1.89 17.91
CA TRP A 280 -14.80 -2.13 17.33
C TRP A 280 -14.28 -3.55 17.54
N ARG A 281 -15.03 -4.41 18.22
CA ARG A 281 -14.60 -5.78 18.47
C ARG A 281 -14.76 -6.63 17.20
N PRO A 282 -13.71 -7.32 16.70
CA PRO A 282 -13.78 -8.17 15.52
C PRO A 282 -14.35 -9.56 15.85
N VAL A 283 -15.58 -9.57 16.36
CA VAL A 283 -16.29 -10.78 16.76
C VAL A 283 -17.60 -10.94 15.98
N GLU A 284 -18.03 -12.17 15.75
CA GLU A 284 -19.17 -12.49 14.90
C GLU A 284 -20.49 -11.84 15.38
N SER A 285 -20.65 -11.67 16.69
CA SER A 285 -21.82 -11.02 17.27
C SER A 285 -21.90 -9.51 17.06
N ASN A 286 -20.78 -8.86 16.70
CA ASN A 286 -20.73 -7.42 16.44
C ASN A 286 -21.29 -7.09 15.06
N LYS A 287 -22.48 -6.51 14.97
CA LYS A 287 -23.10 -6.12 13.69
C LYS A 287 -22.32 -5.06 12.90
N ASN A 288 -21.45 -4.30 13.55
CA ASN A 288 -20.61 -3.31 12.90
C ASN A 288 -19.35 -3.90 12.26
N PHE A 289 -18.89 -5.05 12.73
CA PHE A 289 -17.82 -5.82 12.09
C PHE A 289 -18.39 -6.60 10.91
N LEU A 290 -18.08 -6.20 9.69
CA LEU A 290 -18.59 -6.87 8.49
C LEU A 290 -17.85 -8.18 8.20
N GLY A 291 -16.62 -8.32 8.67
CA GLY A 291 -15.79 -9.52 8.50
C GLY A 291 -14.42 -9.22 7.93
N PHE A 292 -13.74 -10.29 7.54
CA PHE A 292 -12.50 -10.29 6.79
C PHE A 292 -12.80 -10.34 5.30
N TYR A 293 -12.11 -9.50 4.54
CA TYR A 293 -12.28 -9.34 3.10
C TYR A 293 -10.92 -9.45 2.42
N ARG A 294 -10.86 -10.06 1.26
CA ARG A 294 -9.66 -10.21 0.45
C ARG A 294 -9.71 -9.29 -0.76
N LEU A 295 -8.58 -8.68 -1.10
CA LEU A 295 -8.47 -7.92 -2.35
C LEU A 295 -8.72 -8.86 -3.55
N LYS A 296 -9.54 -8.41 -4.51
CA LYS A 296 -9.90 -9.18 -5.70
C LYS A 296 -8.69 -9.58 -6.54
N ILE A 297 -7.69 -8.73 -6.62
CA ILE A 297 -6.42 -9.04 -7.32
C ILE A 297 -5.73 -10.31 -6.81
N LEU A 298 -6.18 -10.90 -5.70
CA LEU A 298 -5.65 -12.13 -5.10
C LEU A 298 -6.55 -13.36 -5.37
N GLN A 299 -7.53 -13.24 -6.24
CA GLN A 299 -8.46 -14.35 -6.55
C GLN A 299 -7.91 -15.35 -7.58
#